data_2886eaa4ffa0f3d1a3ef58c03e7b8cdf
#
_entry.id   2886eaa4ffa0f3d1a3ef58c03e7b8cdf
#
_cell.length_a   1.000
_cell.length_b   1.000
_cell.length_c   1.000
_cell.angle_alpha   90.00
_cell.angle_beta   90.00
_cell.angle_gamma   90.00
#
_symmetry.space_group_name_H-M   'P 1'
#
loop_
_entity.id
_entity.type
_entity.pdbx_description
1 polymer ?
#
loop_
_entity_poly.entity_id
_entity_poly.type
_entity_poly.pdbx_seq_one_letter_code
_entity_poly.pdbx_strand_id
1 'polypeptide(L)'
;TGKSQWIYPDASGKLVYKTTKKGDRIIDFSHAGYKGGGVTLPYVPAKLTVHFLGENEDCTDYIQKAIDMVSALPKDENGFRGAVLLAPGRFVCERTIQITADGVVLRGTGSDPSGSTIVMTGGKHTAIVVNNNLRQRAGNRLGETSQDEKSIKVIDKYIPAGSYHFTVEDASGLSVGDNIEIRKPVTERW
;
A
#
# COMPACT_ATOMS: atom_id res chain seq x y z
N THR A 1 -2.39 25.90 -18.30
CA THR A 1 -2.75 24.75 -17.43
C THR A 1 -3.92 24.03 -18.07
N GLY A 2 -3.65 22.82 -18.59
CA GLY A 2 -4.68 21.99 -19.22
C GLY A 2 -5.75 21.60 -18.18
N LYS A 3 -7.03 21.81 -18.53
CA LYS A 3 -8.15 21.32 -17.73
C LYS A 3 -8.50 19.90 -18.21
N SER A 4 -8.70 18.98 -17.26
CA SER A 4 -9.19 17.64 -17.59
C SER A 4 -10.64 17.72 -18.13
N GLN A 5 -10.94 16.93 -19.16
CA GLN A 5 -12.29 16.79 -19.69
C GLN A 5 -13.09 15.69 -18.94
N TRP A 6 -12.41 14.87 -18.14
CA TRP A 6 -13.00 13.72 -17.47
C TRP A 6 -13.22 13.93 -15.98
N ILE A 7 -12.34 14.71 -15.33
CA ILE A 7 -12.47 15.09 -13.92
C ILE A 7 -12.24 16.59 -13.84
N TYR A 8 -13.21 17.32 -13.30
CA TYR A 8 -13.13 18.76 -13.14
C TYR A 8 -13.95 19.21 -11.92
N PRO A 9 -13.59 20.32 -11.26
CA PRO A 9 -14.39 20.87 -10.19
C PRO A 9 -15.65 21.54 -10.77
N ASP A 10 -16.79 21.34 -10.10
CA ASP A 10 -18.02 22.11 -10.36
C ASP A 10 -17.92 23.53 -9.75
N ALA A 11 -19.01 24.28 -9.81
CA ALA A 11 -19.08 25.62 -9.27
C ALA A 11 -18.87 25.70 -7.74
N SER A 12 -19.10 24.61 -7.03
CA SER A 12 -18.88 24.49 -5.58
C SER A 12 -17.46 23.98 -5.23
N GLY A 13 -16.64 23.65 -6.22
CA GLY A 13 -15.32 23.04 -6.04
C GLY A 13 -15.35 21.51 -5.86
N LYS A 14 -16.50 20.87 -5.92
CA LYS A 14 -16.62 19.42 -5.84
C LYS A 14 -16.21 18.77 -7.16
N LEU A 15 -15.41 17.70 -7.09
CA LEU A 15 -14.97 16.96 -8.29
C LEU A 15 -16.15 16.24 -8.95
N VAL A 16 -16.31 16.50 -10.24
CA VAL A 16 -17.24 15.81 -11.13
C VAL A 16 -16.47 14.80 -11.97
N TYR A 17 -16.93 13.56 -11.95
CA TYR A 17 -16.37 12.45 -12.74
C TYR A 17 -17.31 12.19 -13.91
N LYS A 18 -16.88 12.55 -15.11
CA LYS A 18 -17.65 12.32 -16.34
C LYS A 18 -17.71 10.82 -16.66
N THR A 19 -18.87 10.35 -17.07
CA THR A 19 -19.08 8.96 -17.49
C THR A 19 -19.19 8.85 -19.01
N THR A 20 -18.77 7.70 -19.55
CA THR A 20 -19.04 7.31 -20.94
C THR A 20 -20.48 6.86 -21.12
N LYS A 21 -20.93 6.62 -22.37
CA LYS A 21 -22.25 6.04 -22.64
C LYS A 21 -22.45 4.65 -22.02
N LYS A 22 -21.38 3.92 -21.71
CA LYS A 22 -21.40 2.60 -21.07
C LYS A 22 -21.32 2.68 -19.55
N GLY A 23 -21.22 3.90 -18.98
CA GLY A 23 -21.09 4.10 -17.54
C GLY A 23 -19.64 4.12 -17.03
N ASP A 24 -18.64 3.89 -17.89
CA ASP A 24 -17.23 3.94 -17.45
C ASP A 24 -16.85 5.34 -16.99
N ARG A 25 -16.08 5.42 -15.94
CA ARG A 25 -15.51 6.66 -15.41
C ARG A 25 -14.12 6.40 -14.85
N ILE A 26 -13.36 7.46 -14.66
CA ILE A 26 -12.11 7.38 -13.91
C ILE A 26 -12.44 7.05 -12.45
N ILE A 27 -11.68 6.12 -11.87
CA ILE A 27 -11.89 5.70 -10.47
C ILE A 27 -11.62 6.89 -9.54
N ASP A 28 -12.47 7.03 -8.52
CA ASP A 28 -12.25 7.99 -7.45
C ASP A 28 -11.21 7.46 -6.46
N PHE A 29 -10.04 8.09 -6.43
CA PHE A 29 -8.94 7.75 -5.54
C PHE A 29 -8.96 8.55 -4.23
N SER A 30 -9.98 9.36 -3.96
CA SER A 30 -10.08 10.17 -2.74
C SER A 30 -10.16 9.33 -1.45
N HIS A 31 -10.52 8.06 -1.59
CA HIS A 31 -10.57 7.09 -0.49
C HIS A 31 -9.28 6.25 -0.35
N ALA A 32 -8.25 6.55 -1.13
CA ALA A 32 -6.94 5.89 -1.01
C ALA A 32 -6.12 6.51 0.14
N GLY A 33 -5.23 5.70 0.74
CA GLY A 33 -4.32 6.16 1.77
C GLY A 33 -4.72 5.74 3.19
N TYR A 34 -4.08 6.35 4.18
CA TYR A 34 -4.27 6.03 5.58
C TYR A 34 -5.75 6.22 6.00
N LYS A 35 -6.33 5.17 6.59
CA LYS A 35 -7.76 5.13 7.00
C LYS A 35 -8.75 5.57 5.92
N GLY A 36 -8.46 5.28 4.66
CA GLY A 36 -9.33 5.63 3.55
C GLY A 36 -9.17 7.07 3.05
N GLY A 37 -8.14 7.80 3.47
CA GLY A 37 -7.87 9.18 3.05
C GLY A 37 -8.63 10.23 3.88
N GLY A 38 -8.28 11.50 3.69
CA GLY A 38 -8.93 12.63 4.36
C GLY A 38 -8.65 12.75 5.88
N VAL A 39 -7.78 11.90 6.44
CA VAL A 39 -7.39 11.91 7.84
C VAL A 39 -5.96 12.37 7.97
N THR A 40 -5.66 13.20 8.95
CA THR A 40 -4.29 13.59 9.27
C THR A 40 -3.48 12.37 9.70
N LEU A 41 -2.29 12.19 9.12
CA LEU A 41 -1.37 11.16 9.54
C LEU A 41 -0.96 11.40 11.01
N PRO A 42 -1.01 10.39 11.89
CA PRO A 42 -0.61 10.56 13.26
C PRO A 42 0.90 10.86 13.36
N TYR A 43 1.25 11.76 14.25
CA TYR A 43 2.65 11.94 14.61
C TYR A 43 3.05 10.86 15.60
N VAL A 44 3.93 9.95 15.19
CA VAL A 44 4.49 8.90 16.03
C VAL A 44 5.90 9.31 16.47
N PRO A 45 6.18 9.43 17.78
CA PRO A 45 7.51 9.81 18.27
C PRO A 45 8.59 8.82 17.81
N ALA A 46 9.74 9.35 17.41
CA ALA A 46 10.91 8.54 17.10
C ALA A 46 11.45 7.89 18.38
N LYS A 47 11.63 6.56 18.35
CA LYS A 47 12.28 5.78 19.42
C LYS A 47 13.76 5.59 19.12
N LEU A 48 14.09 5.50 17.84
CA LEU A 48 15.46 5.40 17.36
C LEU A 48 15.67 6.32 16.15
N THR A 49 16.84 6.92 16.08
CA THR A 49 17.30 7.66 14.89
C THR A 49 18.48 6.92 14.28
N VAL A 50 18.38 6.65 12.99
CA VAL A 50 19.45 6.03 12.19
C VAL A 50 20.15 7.11 11.41
N HIS A 51 21.47 7.21 11.57
CA HIS A 51 22.32 8.08 10.79
C HIS A 51 22.96 7.29 9.64
N PHE A 52 23.16 7.91 8.49
CA PHE A 52 23.85 7.23 7.41
C PHE A 52 25.31 6.97 7.78
N LEU A 53 25.85 5.82 7.32
CA LEU A 53 27.19 5.36 7.71
C LEU A 53 28.30 5.94 6.82
N GLY A 54 27.95 6.28 5.57
CA GLY A 54 28.88 6.77 4.55
C GLY A 54 28.32 6.49 3.15
N GLU A 55 28.91 7.11 2.12
CA GLU A 55 28.34 7.10 0.76
C GLU A 55 28.27 5.71 0.11
N ASN A 56 29.13 4.76 0.56
CA ASN A 56 29.23 3.41 -0.01
C ASN A 56 28.98 2.29 1.00
N GLU A 57 28.50 2.63 2.19
CA GLU A 57 28.21 1.64 3.24
C GLU A 57 26.80 1.09 3.10
N ASP A 58 26.65 -0.26 3.10
CA ASP A 58 25.33 -0.90 3.13
C ASP A 58 24.64 -0.66 4.47
N CYS A 59 23.64 0.19 4.45
CA CYS A 59 22.85 0.53 5.63
C CYS A 59 21.70 -0.45 5.89
N THR A 60 21.51 -1.51 5.08
CA THR A 60 20.34 -2.40 5.19
C THR A 60 20.21 -2.99 6.59
N ASP A 61 21.26 -3.65 7.09
CA ASP A 61 21.22 -4.31 8.40
C ASP A 61 21.11 -3.30 9.55
N TYR A 62 21.66 -2.11 9.36
CA TYR A 62 21.60 -1.06 10.36
C TYR A 62 20.18 -0.50 10.52
N ILE A 63 19.50 -0.27 9.40
CA ILE A 63 18.09 0.13 9.40
C ILE A 63 17.21 -1.03 9.91
N GLN A 64 17.47 -2.27 9.46
CA GLN A 64 16.70 -3.43 9.89
C GLN A 64 16.80 -3.65 11.40
N LYS A 65 17.99 -3.56 11.96
CA LYS A 65 18.20 -3.69 13.42
C LYS A 65 17.43 -2.63 14.20
N ALA A 66 17.38 -1.39 13.73
CA ALA A 66 16.60 -0.34 14.37
C ALA A 66 15.09 -0.64 14.33
N ILE A 67 14.60 -1.16 13.19
CA ILE A 67 13.21 -1.61 13.04
C ILE A 67 12.90 -2.76 13.99
N ASP A 68 13.79 -3.76 14.11
CA ASP A 68 13.60 -4.91 14.99
C ASP A 68 13.57 -4.50 16.47
N MET A 69 14.43 -3.57 16.88
CA MET A 69 14.43 -3.01 18.23
C MET A 69 13.13 -2.29 18.55
N VAL A 70 12.59 -1.46 17.64
CA VAL A 70 11.30 -0.78 17.85
C VAL A 70 10.15 -1.78 17.79
N SER A 71 10.25 -2.83 16.99
CA SER A 71 9.26 -3.91 16.88
C SER A 71 9.09 -4.68 18.20
N ALA A 72 10.13 -4.75 19.03
CA ALA A 72 10.11 -5.41 20.32
C ALA A 72 9.45 -4.56 21.44
N LEU A 73 9.23 -3.26 21.23
CA LEU A 73 8.59 -2.38 22.20
C LEU A 73 7.09 -2.68 22.35
N PRO A 74 6.48 -2.43 23.52
CA PRO A 74 5.04 -2.50 23.68
C PRO A 74 4.35 -1.42 22.83
N LYS A 75 3.11 -1.68 22.41
CA LYS A 75 2.27 -0.67 21.76
C LYS A 75 1.78 0.35 22.78
N ASP A 76 1.68 1.61 22.37
CA ASP A 76 0.98 2.65 23.12
C ASP A 76 -0.55 2.51 23.00
N GLU A 77 -1.29 3.41 23.63
CA GLU A 77 -2.77 3.46 23.60
C GLU A 77 -3.35 3.64 22.20
N ASN A 78 -2.56 4.19 21.26
CA ASN A 78 -2.93 4.39 19.87
C ASN A 78 -2.53 3.23 18.95
N GLY A 79 -1.90 2.20 19.50
CA GLY A 79 -1.45 1.01 18.80
C GLY A 79 -0.07 1.12 18.16
N PHE A 80 0.70 2.18 18.46
CA PHE A 80 2.06 2.37 17.93
C PHE A 80 3.13 1.88 18.91
N ARG A 81 4.20 1.30 18.34
CA ARG A 81 5.43 0.94 19.08
C ARG A 81 6.46 2.08 19.02
N GLY A 82 6.37 2.91 17.99
CA GLY A 82 7.24 4.05 17.77
C GLY A 82 7.71 4.18 16.34
N ALA A 83 8.45 5.25 16.05
CA ALA A 83 9.07 5.45 14.76
C ALA A 83 10.58 5.19 14.82
N VAL A 84 11.10 4.61 13.72
CA VAL A 84 12.50 4.68 13.33
C VAL A 84 12.64 5.87 12.40
N LEU A 85 13.40 6.87 12.82
CA LEU A 85 13.69 8.06 12.03
C LEU A 85 15.01 7.89 11.28
N LEU A 86 14.97 8.02 9.97
CA LEU A 86 16.19 8.16 9.17
C LEU A 86 16.60 9.62 9.20
N ALA A 87 17.77 9.93 9.71
CA ALA A 87 18.35 11.27 9.70
C ALA A 87 18.55 11.76 8.25
N PRO A 88 18.79 13.07 8.02
CA PRO A 88 19.18 13.54 6.71
C PRO A 88 20.38 12.77 6.16
N GLY A 89 20.29 12.36 4.89
CA GLY A 89 21.38 11.66 4.24
C GLY A 89 20.94 10.59 3.23
N ARG A 90 21.91 9.94 2.63
CA ARG A 90 21.74 8.96 1.57
C ARG A 90 22.09 7.55 2.09
N PHE A 91 21.09 6.74 2.34
CA PHE A 91 21.21 5.37 2.86
C PHE A 91 21.27 4.39 1.70
N VAL A 92 22.45 3.84 1.41
CA VAL A 92 22.61 2.76 0.43
C VAL A 92 22.10 1.46 1.06
N CYS A 93 21.24 0.73 0.35
CA CYS A 93 20.67 -0.53 0.81
C CYS A 93 20.74 -1.57 -0.31
N GLU A 94 21.34 -2.71 -0.04
CA GLU A 94 21.52 -3.81 -1.00
C GLU A 94 20.40 -4.87 -0.92
N ARG A 95 19.62 -4.86 0.16
CA ARG A 95 18.59 -5.85 0.45
C ARG A 95 17.29 -5.20 0.90
N THR A 96 16.21 -5.97 0.80
CA THR A 96 14.88 -5.55 1.25
C THR A 96 14.85 -5.23 2.74
N ILE A 97 14.32 -4.07 3.09
CA ILE A 97 13.97 -3.68 4.46
C ILE A 97 12.59 -4.24 4.78
N GLN A 98 12.43 -4.88 5.94
CA GLN A 98 11.19 -5.56 6.32
C GLN A 98 10.60 -4.96 7.59
N ILE A 99 9.30 -4.64 7.56
CA ILE A 99 8.52 -4.23 8.72
C ILE A 99 7.42 -5.27 8.89
N THR A 100 7.60 -6.19 9.84
CA THR A 100 6.67 -7.31 10.07
C THR A 100 5.77 -7.10 11.28
N ALA A 101 6.16 -6.23 12.20
CA ALA A 101 5.38 -5.93 13.40
C ALA A 101 4.44 -4.74 13.18
N ASP A 102 3.23 -4.86 13.69
CA ASP A 102 2.27 -3.75 13.68
C ASP A 102 2.75 -2.59 14.57
N GLY A 103 2.36 -1.36 14.23
CA GLY A 103 2.60 -0.17 15.04
C GLY A 103 4.02 0.39 14.94
N VAL A 104 4.83 -0.11 14.01
CA VAL A 104 6.16 0.42 13.68
C VAL A 104 6.06 1.38 12.52
N VAL A 105 6.70 2.54 12.62
CA VAL A 105 6.75 3.56 11.57
C VAL A 105 8.20 3.76 11.13
N LEU A 106 8.47 3.65 9.85
CA LEU A 106 9.73 4.10 9.25
C LEU A 106 9.50 5.49 8.64
N ARG A 107 10.26 6.48 9.06
CA ARG A 107 10.09 7.87 8.67
C ARG A 107 11.41 8.52 8.33
N GLY A 108 11.43 9.30 7.25
CA GLY A 108 12.52 10.20 6.90
C GLY A 108 12.28 11.63 7.39
N THR A 109 13.21 12.52 7.06
CA THR A 109 13.19 13.94 7.47
C THR A 109 12.66 14.86 6.38
N GLY A 110 12.37 14.36 5.19
CA GLY A 110 11.82 15.11 4.07
C GLY A 110 12.10 14.45 2.74
N SER A 111 11.43 14.92 1.69
CA SER A 111 11.55 14.43 0.31
C SER A 111 12.42 15.32 -0.59
N ASP A 112 12.95 16.43 -0.05
CA ASP A 112 13.90 17.30 -0.75
C ASP A 112 15.35 16.73 -0.67
N PRO A 113 16.30 17.27 -1.44
CA PRO A 113 17.68 16.79 -1.44
C PRO A 113 18.41 16.83 -0.09
N SER A 114 17.93 17.63 0.87
CA SER A 114 18.48 17.70 2.24
C SER A 114 17.80 16.72 3.20
N GLY A 115 16.79 15.98 2.75
CA GLY A 115 16.07 14.99 3.53
C GLY A 115 16.73 13.63 3.56
N SER A 116 15.92 12.58 3.78
CA SER A 116 16.39 11.19 3.85
C SER A 116 16.10 10.46 2.55
N THR A 117 17.11 9.88 1.92
CA THR A 117 16.97 9.12 0.69
C THR A 117 17.47 7.70 0.90
N ILE A 118 16.63 6.70 0.60
CA ILE A 118 17.06 5.29 0.51
C ILE A 118 17.41 4.99 -0.94
N VAL A 119 18.61 4.50 -1.18
CA VAL A 119 19.13 4.14 -2.50
C VAL A 119 19.29 2.63 -2.55
N MET A 120 18.42 1.99 -3.32
CA MET A 120 18.50 0.54 -3.51
C MET A 120 19.55 0.19 -4.55
N THR A 121 20.44 -0.70 -4.18
CA THR A 121 21.52 -1.22 -5.03
C THR A 121 21.46 -2.75 -5.09
N GLY A 122 22.42 -3.38 -5.76
CA GLY A 122 22.42 -4.84 -5.93
C GLY A 122 21.47 -5.33 -7.02
N GLY A 123 20.96 -6.55 -6.89
CA GLY A 123 20.02 -7.16 -7.84
C GLY A 123 18.60 -6.59 -7.72
N LYS A 124 17.70 -6.98 -8.65
CA LYS A 124 16.29 -6.55 -8.58
C LYS A 124 15.60 -7.16 -7.35
N HIS A 125 15.08 -6.32 -6.49
CA HIS A 125 14.30 -6.72 -5.30
C HIS A 125 13.34 -5.60 -4.87
N THR A 126 12.42 -5.93 -3.96
CA THR A 126 11.52 -4.95 -3.36
C THR A 126 12.30 -4.14 -2.32
N ALA A 127 12.21 -2.81 -2.37
CA ALA A 127 12.93 -1.93 -1.44
C ALA A 127 12.48 -2.10 0.01
N ILE A 128 11.17 -1.95 0.25
CA ILE A 128 10.58 -2.04 1.59
C ILE A 128 9.35 -2.95 1.50
N VAL A 129 9.26 -3.88 2.44
CA VAL A 129 8.09 -4.76 2.58
C VAL A 129 7.48 -4.54 3.96
N VAL A 130 6.21 -4.16 3.96
CA VAL A 130 5.40 -4.04 5.17
C VAL A 130 4.37 -5.16 5.14
N ASN A 131 4.67 -6.28 5.77
CA ASN A 131 3.73 -7.40 5.86
C ASN A 131 4.25 -8.50 6.79
N ASN A 132 3.35 -9.05 7.59
CA ASN A 132 3.63 -10.22 8.44
C ASN A 132 3.54 -11.56 7.66
N ASN A 133 3.04 -11.56 6.43
CA ASN A 133 2.68 -12.77 5.68
C ASN A 133 3.57 -13.08 4.47
N LEU A 134 4.86 -12.68 4.49
CA LEU A 134 5.77 -12.98 3.37
C LEU A 134 5.91 -14.49 3.07
N ARG A 135 5.75 -15.36 4.08
CA ARG A 135 5.80 -16.81 3.88
C ARG A 135 4.58 -17.39 3.18
N GLN A 136 3.40 -16.78 3.31
CA GLN A 136 2.18 -17.25 2.63
C GLN A 136 2.12 -16.83 1.16
N ARG A 137 2.72 -15.69 0.78
CA ARG A 137 2.74 -15.25 -0.62
C ARG A 137 3.80 -15.95 -1.49
N ALA A 138 4.84 -16.50 -0.90
CA ALA A 138 5.83 -17.28 -1.65
C ALA A 138 5.28 -18.66 -2.09
N GLY A 139 4.23 -19.18 -1.44
CA GLY A 139 3.53 -20.40 -1.82
C GLY A 139 2.37 -20.20 -2.79
N ASN A 140 1.72 -19.04 -2.77
CA ASN A 140 0.64 -18.71 -3.71
C ASN A 140 1.20 -17.96 -4.92
N ARG A 141 1.86 -18.66 -5.83
CA ARG A 141 2.03 -18.19 -7.21
C ARG A 141 0.63 -17.92 -7.76
N LEU A 142 0.46 -16.73 -8.38
CA LEU A 142 -0.71 -16.40 -9.18
C LEU A 142 -1.10 -17.61 -10.06
N GLY A 143 -2.14 -18.31 -9.69
CA GLY A 143 -2.66 -19.42 -10.48
C GLY A 143 -3.00 -20.74 -9.75
N GLU A 144 -2.51 -20.96 -8.53
CA GLU A 144 -2.94 -22.14 -7.76
C GLU A 144 -4.14 -21.73 -6.88
N THR A 145 -5.33 -21.98 -7.40
CA THR A 145 -6.56 -22.01 -6.61
C THR A 145 -6.46 -23.15 -5.63
N SER A 146 -6.52 -22.88 -4.32
CA SER A 146 -6.94 -23.92 -3.38
C SER A 146 -8.31 -24.38 -3.84
N GLN A 147 -8.45 -25.68 -4.12
CA GLN A 147 -9.68 -26.27 -4.67
C GLN A 147 -10.90 -26.17 -3.72
N ASP A 148 -10.74 -25.62 -2.53
CA ASP A 148 -11.76 -25.53 -1.49
C ASP A 148 -12.34 -24.10 -1.30
N GLU A 149 -11.93 -23.10 -2.06
CA GLU A 149 -12.52 -21.76 -1.96
C GLU A 149 -13.83 -21.71 -2.74
N LYS A 150 -14.94 -21.53 -2.03
CA LYS A 150 -16.27 -21.29 -2.60
C LYS A 150 -16.22 -20.04 -3.46
N SER A 151 -16.20 -20.20 -4.77
CA SER A 151 -16.25 -19.06 -5.71
C SER A 151 -17.69 -18.76 -6.07
N ILE A 152 -18.04 -17.48 -6.07
CA ILE A 152 -19.37 -16.97 -6.45
C ILE A 152 -19.22 -16.26 -7.79
N LYS A 153 -20.04 -16.60 -8.75
CA LYS A 153 -19.95 -16.05 -10.10
C LYS A 153 -20.55 -14.65 -10.15
N VAL A 154 -19.80 -13.73 -10.79
CA VAL A 154 -20.34 -12.42 -11.20
C VAL A 154 -21.15 -12.62 -12.47
N ILE A 155 -22.41 -12.17 -12.48
CA ILE A 155 -23.38 -12.41 -13.58
C ILE A 155 -23.59 -11.22 -14.50
N ASP A 156 -23.05 -10.04 -14.16
CA ASP A 156 -23.09 -8.88 -15.04
C ASP A 156 -22.37 -9.15 -16.36
N LYS A 157 -23.02 -8.82 -17.48
CA LYS A 157 -22.39 -8.91 -18.81
C LYS A 157 -21.28 -7.88 -19.02
N TYR A 158 -21.36 -6.77 -18.31
CA TYR A 158 -20.40 -5.68 -18.34
C TYR A 158 -20.43 -4.91 -17.03
N ILE A 159 -19.29 -4.74 -16.42
CA ILE A 159 -19.10 -3.90 -15.24
C ILE A 159 -18.31 -2.67 -15.70
N PRO A 160 -18.92 -1.46 -15.65
CA PRO A 160 -18.22 -0.25 -16.05
C PRO A 160 -16.98 0.01 -15.19
N ALA A 161 -15.90 0.51 -15.79
CA ALA A 161 -14.75 0.97 -15.04
C ALA A 161 -15.15 2.05 -14.02
N GLY A 162 -14.65 1.94 -12.78
CA GLY A 162 -15.02 2.83 -11.67
C GLY A 162 -16.39 2.55 -11.06
N SER A 163 -17.02 1.40 -11.38
CA SER A 163 -18.24 0.94 -10.69
C SER A 163 -17.89 0.49 -9.26
N TYR A 164 -18.80 0.80 -8.32
CA TYR A 164 -18.76 0.29 -6.95
C TYR A 164 -19.76 -0.85 -6.72
N HIS A 165 -20.45 -1.28 -7.77
CA HIS A 165 -21.51 -2.28 -7.70
C HIS A 165 -21.34 -3.31 -8.81
N PHE A 166 -21.60 -4.56 -8.49
CA PHE A 166 -21.74 -5.65 -9.44
C PHE A 166 -22.69 -6.69 -8.88
N THR A 167 -23.26 -7.51 -9.74
CA THR A 167 -24.24 -8.53 -9.37
C THR A 167 -23.58 -9.90 -9.34
N VAL A 168 -23.83 -10.66 -8.29
CA VAL A 168 -23.38 -12.03 -8.14
C VAL A 168 -24.54 -13.02 -8.20
N GLU A 169 -24.26 -14.27 -8.54
CA GLU A 169 -25.25 -15.31 -8.66
C GLU A 169 -25.95 -15.63 -7.33
N ASP A 170 -25.19 -15.63 -6.24
CA ASP A 170 -25.70 -15.86 -4.89
C ASP A 170 -24.89 -15.08 -3.86
N ALA A 171 -25.51 -14.18 -3.15
CA ALA A 171 -24.89 -13.40 -2.09
C ALA A 171 -25.20 -13.92 -0.67
N SER A 172 -25.91 -15.05 -0.52
CA SER A 172 -26.36 -15.55 0.80
C SER A 172 -25.21 -15.88 1.76
N GLY A 173 -24.03 -16.13 1.22
CA GLY A 173 -22.82 -16.42 2.00
C GLY A 173 -21.90 -15.21 2.25
N LEU A 174 -22.33 -13.99 1.90
CA LEU A 174 -21.55 -12.76 2.05
C LEU A 174 -22.17 -11.83 3.08
N SER A 175 -21.32 -11.20 3.87
CA SER A 175 -21.71 -10.21 4.89
C SER A 175 -20.91 -8.92 4.70
N VAL A 176 -21.49 -7.80 5.14
CA VAL A 176 -20.79 -6.51 5.13
C VAL A 176 -19.57 -6.60 6.05
N GLY A 177 -18.40 -6.29 5.50
CA GLY A 177 -17.12 -6.38 6.20
C GLY A 177 -16.28 -7.61 5.83
N ASP A 178 -16.82 -8.55 5.04
CA ASP A 178 -16.05 -9.69 4.56
C ASP A 178 -14.95 -9.26 3.62
N ASN A 179 -13.80 -9.95 3.71
CA ASN A 179 -12.73 -9.81 2.72
C ASN A 179 -13.07 -10.65 1.50
N ILE A 180 -13.17 -10.01 0.34
CA ILE A 180 -13.44 -10.68 -0.92
C ILE A 180 -12.27 -10.50 -1.89
N GLU A 181 -12.06 -11.48 -2.76
CA GLU A 181 -11.15 -11.39 -3.90
C GLU A 181 -11.95 -11.47 -5.20
N ILE A 182 -11.77 -10.50 -6.10
CA ILE A 182 -12.36 -10.52 -7.43
C ILE A 182 -11.34 -11.07 -8.41
N ARG A 183 -11.62 -12.24 -8.99
CA ARG A 183 -10.75 -12.90 -9.97
C ARG A 183 -11.32 -12.75 -11.38
N LYS A 184 -10.50 -12.26 -12.28
CA LYS A 184 -10.82 -12.19 -13.71
C LYS A 184 -9.97 -13.22 -14.45
N PRO A 185 -10.55 -14.16 -15.21
CA PRO A 185 -9.76 -15.09 -15.98
C PRO A 185 -8.97 -14.34 -17.06
N VAL A 186 -7.71 -14.73 -17.21
CA VAL A 186 -6.87 -14.28 -18.33
C VAL A 186 -7.33 -15.02 -19.58
N THR A 187 -7.63 -14.29 -20.66
CA THR A 187 -8.04 -14.86 -21.93
C THR A 187 -6.97 -14.61 -23.00
N GLU A 188 -7.00 -15.34 -24.10
CA GLU A 188 -6.06 -15.18 -25.23
C GLU A 188 -6.09 -13.76 -25.87
N ARG A 189 -7.06 -12.93 -25.51
CA ARG A 189 -7.17 -11.53 -25.98
C ARG A 189 -6.47 -10.51 -25.08
N TRP A 190 -5.65 -10.97 -24.16
CA TRP A 190 -4.89 -10.10 -23.26
C TRP A 190 -3.45 -9.95 -23.71
#